data_ed580321d6dbcb001ead4c1cb9b8d75d
#
_entry.id   ed580321d6dbcb001ead4c1cb9b8d75d
#
_cell.length_a   1.000
_cell.length_b   1.000
_cell.length_c   1.000
_cell.angle_alpha   90.00
_cell.angle_beta   90.00
_cell.angle_gamma   90.00
#
_symmetry.space_group_name_H-M   'P 1'
#
loop_
_entity.id
_entity.type
_entity.pdbx_description
1 polymer ?
#
loop_
_entity_poly.entity_id
_entity_poly.type
_entity_poly.pdbx_seq_one_letter_code
_entity_poly.pdbx_strand_id
1 'polypeptide(L)'
;MKPFILTMFFALLSIGTFAQKNTFQLSSHILDVSKGLPVSCVKIKLEKYNDKNKMWSFVEEKKTDTNGRIADFLPSEKDNLGIFKLTYYTSEYFKRDDIESFYPFIEVVFEIKDKNHYHVPITLSAYGYSTYRGS
;
A
#
# COMPACT_ATOMS: atom_id res chain seq x y z
N MET A 1 61.93 19.34 -26.96
CA MET A 1 61.04 18.74 -25.96
C MET A 1 59.59 18.93 -26.41
N LYS A 2 58.93 17.84 -26.72
CA LYS A 2 57.52 17.89 -27.13
C LYS A 2 56.68 17.64 -25.87
N PRO A 3 55.69 18.45 -25.55
CA PRO A 3 54.78 18.16 -24.42
C PRO A 3 53.80 17.07 -24.84
N PHE A 4 53.77 16.01 -24.06
CA PHE A 4 52.74 14.98 -24.16
C PHE A 4 51.42 15.55 -23.61
N ILE A 5 50.46 15.74 -24.50
CA ILE A 5 49.09 16.07 -24.12
C ILE A 5 48.38 14.76 -23.78
N LEU A 6 48.22 14.50 -22.49
CA LEU A 6 47.43 13.37 -22.01
C LEU A 6 45.94 13.75 -22.09
N THR A 7 45.29 13.37 -23.17
CA THR A 7 43.84 13.54 -23.33
C THR A 7 43.13 12.50 -22.47
N MET A 8 42.68 12.94 -21.31
CA MET A 8 41.88 12.12 -20.39
C MET A 8 40.46 12.01 -20.94
N PHE A 9 40.15 10.85 -21.54
CA PHE A 9 38.82 10.54 -22.04
C PHE A 9 37.91 10.22 -20.83
N PHE A 10 37.13 11.19 -20.41
CA PHE A 10 36.06 11.01 -19.40
C PHE A 10 34.90 10.30 -20.10
N ALA A 11 34.86 8.97 -20.00
CA ALA A 11 33.69 8.20 -20.38
C ALA A 11 32.62 8.47 -19.35
N LEU A 12 31.65 9.35 -19.66
CA LEU A 12 30.40 9.46 -18.90
C LEU A 12 29.65 8.14 -19.05
N LEU A 13 29.76 7.28 -18.05
CA LEU A 13 28.83 6.20 -17.86
C LEU A 13 27.48 6.84 -17.45
N SER A 14 26.62 7.00 -18.42
CA SER A 14 25.20 7.27 -18.18
C SER A 14 24.63 5.99 -17.54
N ILE A 15 24.61 5.95 -16.20
CA ILE A 15 23.85 4.94 -15.47
C ILE A 15 22.39 5.31 -15.68
N GLY A 16 21.78 4.65 -16.67
CA GLY A 16 20.35 4.71 -16.86
C GLY A 16 19.68 4.17 -15.59
N THR A 17 19.12 5.06 -14.79
CA THR A 17 18.22 4.67 -13.71
C THR A 17 16.98 4.09 -14.36
N PHE A 18 16.96 2.76 -14.49
CA PHE A 18 15.72 2.07 -14.81
C PHE A 18 14.79 2.27 -13.62
N ALA A 19 13.77 3.12 -13.81
CA ALA A 19 12.69 3.25 -12.83
C ALA A 19 12.11 1.84 -12.62
N GLN A 20 12.20 1.34 -11.39
CA GLN A 20 11.66 0.02 -11.02
C GLN A 20 10.15 0.06 -11.25
N LYS A 21 9.69 -0.69 -12.27
CA LYS A 21 8.26 -0.83 -12.56
C LYS A 21 7.63 -1.60 -11.39
N ASN A 22 6.68 -0.97 -10.69
CA ASN A 22 5.92 -1.67 -9.67
C ASN A 22 5.21 -2.87 -10.27
N THR A 23 5.48 -4.07 -9.77
CA THR A 23 4.83 -5.30 -10.21
C THR A 23 3.43 -5.46 -9.65
N PHE A 24 3.09 -4.68 -8.62
CA PHE A 24 1.77 -4.62 -7.99
C PHE A 24 1.24 -3.20 -7.99
N GLN A 25 -0.06 -3.06 -8.22
CA GLN A 25 -0.69 -1.76 -8.39
C GLN A 25 -1.19 -1.16 -7.09
N LEU A 26 -1.40 -1.98 -6.05
CA LEU A 26 -1.96 -1.52 -4.77
C LEU A 26 -1.10 -1.99 -3.60
N SER A 27 -0.85 -1.08 -2.69
CA SER A 27 -0.26 -1.35 -1.38
C SER A 27 -1.04 -0.67 -0.27
N SER A 28 -0.89 -1.17 0.94
CA SER A 28 -1.49 -0.61 2.15
C SER A 28 -0.49 -0.59 3.31
N HIS A 29 -0.80 0.19 4.33
CA HIS A 29 0.01 0.33 5.53
C HIS A 29 -0.88 0.71 6.71
N ILE A 30 -0.58 0.19 7.89
CA ILE A 30 -1.25 0.56 9.13
C ILE A 30 -0.24 1.14 10.11
N LEU A 31 -0.50 2.36 10.58
CA LEU A 31 0.25 3.03 11.64
C LEU A 31 -0.66 3.26 12.85
N ASP A 32 -0.25 2.77 14.01
CA ASP A 32 -0.88 3.13 15.29
C ASP A 32 -0.29 4.46 15.77
N VAL A 33 -1.10 5.52 15.72
CA VAL A 33 -0.65 6.86 16.12
C VAL A 33 -0.48 7.01 17.63
N SER A 34 -1.15 6.19 18.44
CA SER A 34 -1.00 6.20 19.90
C SER A 34 0.37 5.66 20.34
N LYS A 35 0.93 4.73 19.57
CA LYS A 35 2.24 4.12 19.82
C LYS A 35 3.35 4.72 18.96
N GLY A 36 3.01 5.35 17.83
CA GLY A 36 3.96 5.77 16.80
C GLY A 36 4.65 4.59 16.10
N LEU A 37 3.97 3.43 16.00
CA LEU A 37 4.53 2.19 15.49
C LEU A 37 3.66 1.58 14.38
N PRO A 38 4.27 0.86 13.44
CA PRO A 38 3.51 0.08 12.46
C PRO A 38 2.78 -1.09 13.13
N VAL A 39 1.69 -1.52 12.50
CA VAL A 39 0.83 -2.59 13.04
C VAL A 39 0.97 -3.84 12.20
N SER A 40 1.62 -4.87 12.76
CA SER A 40 1.82 -6.17 12.10
C SER A 40 0.69 -7.15 12.36
N CYS A 41 0.60 -8.16 11.48
CA CYS A 41 -0.32 -9.30 11.59
C CYS A 41 -1.81 -8.92 11.64
N VAL A 42 -2.18 -7.82 11.00
CA VAL A 42 -3.59 -7.45 10.80
C VAL A 42 -4.05 -7.92 9.44
N LYS A 43 -5.16 -8.64 9.43
CA LYS A 43 -5.82 -9.09 8.21
C LYS A 43 -6.46 -7.92 7.48
N ILE A 44 -6.20 -7.82 6.17
CA ILE A 44 -6.82 -6.85 5.27
C ILE A 44 -7.44 -7.62 4.11
N LYS A 45 -8.74 -7.42 3.90
CA LYS A 45 -9.49 -8.00 2.78
C LYS A 45 -9.68 -6.95 1.69
N LEU A 46 -9.43 -7.33 0.44
CA LEU A 46 -9.70 -6.53 -0.74
C LEU A 46 -10.92 -7.08 -1.47
N GLU A 47 -11.87 -6.20 -1.77
CA GLU A 47 -13.07 -6.50 -2.55
C GLU A 47 -13.21 -5.51 -3.71
N LYS A 48 -13.80 -5.95 -4.80
CA LYS A 48 -14.13 -5.13 -5.97
C LYS A 48 -15.63 -4.93 -6.08
N TYR A 49 -16.06 -3.70 -6.36
CA TYR A 49 -17.46 -3.37 -6.58
C TYR A 49 -17.90 -3.73 -8.01
N ASN A 50 -19.05 -4.33 -8.13
CA ASN A 50 -19.69 -4.61 -9.41
C ASN A 50 -20.89 -3.68 -9.59
N ASP A 51 -20.79 -2.74 -10.54
CA ASP A 51 -21.83 -1.75 -10.80
C ASP A 51 -23.15 -2.33 -11.32
N LYS A 52 -23.10 -3.49 -11.95
CA LYS A 52 -24.31 -4.11 -12.54
C LYS A 52 -25.24 -4.70 -11.48
N ASN A 53 -24.67 -5.44 -10.53
CA ASN A 53 -25.45 -6.09 -9.46
C ASN A 53 -25.36 -5.38 -8.12
N LYS A 54 -24.58 -4.26 -8.03
CA LYS A 54 -24.39 -3.47 -6.80
C LYS A 54 -23.82 -4.26 -5.63
N MET A 55 -22.98 -5.26 -5.93
CA MET A 55 -22.38 -6.16 -4.93
C MET A 55 -20.86 -6.05 -4.92
N TRP A 56 -20.29 -6.34 -3.75
CA TRP A 56 -18.86 -6.52 -3.55
C TRP A 56 -18.47 -7.96 -3.81
N SER A 57 -17.37 -8.18 -4.50
CA SER A 57 -16.81 -9.51 -4.73
C SER A 57 -15.39 -9.59 -4.15
N PHE A 58 -15.09 -10.71 -3.52
CA PHE A 58 -13.77 -11.00 -2.94
C PHE A 58 -12.68 -10.99 -4.02
N VAL A 59 -11.56 -10.34 -3.74
CA VAL A 59 -10.38 -10.34 -4.60
C VAL A 59 -9.20 -11.05 -3.91
N GLU A 60 -8.76 -10.55 -2.75
CA GLU A 60 -7.62 -11.05 -2.01
C GLU A 60 -7.78 -10.78 -0.52
N GLU A 61 -7.06 -11.54 0.30
CA GLU A 61 -6.94 -11.29 1.73
C GLU A 61 -5.52 -11.60 2.17
N LYS A 62 -4.88 -10.65 2.86
CA LYS A 62 -3.50 -10.76 3.33
C LYS A 62 -3.36 -10.18 4.72
N LYS A 63 -2.24 -10.47 5.37
CA LYS A 63 -1.89 -9.87 6.67
C LYS A 63 -0.73 -8.90 6.51
N THR A 64 -0.74 -7.83 7.29
CA THR A 64 0.39 -6.89 7.34
C THR A 64 1.65 -7.58 7.85
N ASP A 65 2.79 -7.18 7.30
CA ASP A 65 4.12 -7.64 7.70
C ASP A 65 4.62 -6.92 8.97
N THR A 66 5.86 -7.16 9.35
CA THR A 66 6.50 -6.53 10.53
C THR A 66 6.57 -5.01 10.43
N ASN A 67 6.52 -4.45 9.21
CA ASN A 67 6.48 -3.01 8.96
C ASN A 67 5.05 -2.46 8.83
N GLY A 68 4.04 -3.28 9.14
CA GLY A 68 2.64 -2.90 9.01
C GLY A 68 2.14 -2.78 7.58
N ARG A 69 2.84 -3.38 6.60
CA ARG A 69 2.59 -3.20 5.17
C ARG A 69 2.07 -4.47 4.51
N ILE A 70 1.28 -4.25 3.46
CA ILE A 70 1.01 -5.20 2.39
C ILE A 70 1.41 -4.49 1.10
N ALA A 71 2.43 -5.02 0.40
CA ALA A 71 3.01 -4.37 -0.77
C ALA A 71 2.48 -4.95 -2.10
N ASP A 72 1.74 -6.05 -2.07
CA ASP A 72 1.54 -6.95 -3.18
C ASP A 72 0.06 -7.30 -3.46
N PHE A 73 -0.81 -6.29 -3.37
CA PHE A 73 -2.17 -6.40 -3.91
C PHE A 73 -2.21 -6.02 -5.39
N LEU A 74 -3.04 -6.70 -6.16
CA LEU A 74 -3.37 -6.41 -7.55
C LEU A 74 -2.14 -6.43 -8.48
N PRO A 75 -1.79 -7.57 -9.08
CA PRO A 75 -0.74 -7.63 -10.10
C PRO A 75 -0.94 -6.58 -11.19
N SER A 76 0.10 -5.82 -11.51
CA SER A 76 0.03 -4.67 -12.43
C SER A 76 -0.25 -5.04 -13.88
N GLU A 77 0.00 -6.29 -14.28
CA GLU A 77 -0.29 -6.81 -15.62
C GLU A 77 -1.78 -6.97 -15.91
N LYS A 78 -2.62 -7.04 -14.86
CA LYS A 78 -4.06 -7.17 -14.99
C LYS A 78 -4.73 -5.80 -15.17
N ASP A 79 -5.96 -5.81 -15.70
CA ASP A 79 -6.82 -4.64 -15.66
C ASP A 79 -7.44 -4.51 -14.27
N ASN A 80 -6.99 -3.51 -13.53
CA ASN A 80 -7.40 -3.24 -12.17
C ASN A 80 -8.25 -1.96 -12.05
N LEU A 81 -8.81 -1.46 -13.15
CA LEU A 81 -9.69 -0.28 -13.09
C LEU A 81 -10.98 -0.61 -12.33
N GLY A 82 -11.45 0.32 -11.52
CA GLY A 82 -12.71 0.21 -10.82
C GLY A 82 -12.69 0.62 -9.37
N ILE A 83 -13.80 0.38 -8.69
CA ILE A 83 -14.00 0.72 -7.27
C ILE A 83 -13.64 -0.49 -6.42
N PHE A 84 -12.83 -0.26 -5.40
CA PHE A 84 -12.36 -1.27 -4.47
C PHE A 84 -12.64 -0.86 -3.02
N LYS A 85 -12.66 -1.86 -2.16
CA LYS A 85 -12.79 -1.68 -0.72
C LYS A 85 -11.74 -2.51 0.01
N LEU A 86 -10.98 -1.85 0.89
CA LEU A 86 -10.13 -2.51 1.87
C LEU A 86 -10.86 -2.56 3.20
N THR A 87 -10.97 -3.76 3.77
CA THR A 87 -11.49 -3.96 5.12
C THR A 87 -10.36 -4.38 6.04
N TYR A 88 -10.08 -3.57 7.05
CA TYR A 88 -9.03 -3.77 8.05
C TYR A 88 -9.66 -4.37 9.31
N TYR A 89 -9.30 -5.59 9.64
CA TYR A 89 -9.84 -6.29 10.82
C TYR A 89 -9.03 -5.95 12.06
N THR A 90 -9.31 -4.79 12.62
CA THR A 90 -8.52 -4.15 13.68
C THR A 90 -8.86 -4.60 15.10
N SER A 91 -10.01 -5.24 15.32
CA SER A 91 -10.44 -5.71 16.66
C SER A 91 -9.42 -6.63 17.31
N GLU A 92 -8.88 -7.59 16.57
CA GLU A 92 -7.91 -8.55 17.11
C GLU A 92 -6.61 -7.86 17.53
N TYR A 93 -6.22 -6.81 16.81
CA TYR A 93 -5.05 -6.00 17.17
C TYR A 93 -5.22 -5.33 18.54
N PHE A 94 -6.33 -4.66 18.77
CA PHE A 94 -6.59 -3.98 20.05
C PHE A 94 -6.77 -4.96 21.20
N LYS A 95 -7.35 -6.14 20.96
CA LYS A 95 -7.49 -7.20 21.96
C LYS A 95 -6.15 -7.74 22.48
N ARG A 96 -5.07 -7.68 21.68
CA ARG A 96 -3.73 -8.09 22.13
C ARG A 96 -3.27 -7.34 23.36
N ASP A 97 -3.64 -6.06 23.48
CA ASP A 97 -3.26 -5.18 24.59
C ASP A 97 -4.44 -4.88 25.54
N ASP A 98 -5.52 -5.65 25.43
CA ASP A 98 -6.74 -5.46 26.22
C ASP A 98 -7.32 -4.04 26.09
N ILE A 99 -7.28 -3.49 24.88
CA ILE A 99 -7.77 -2.17 24.54
C ILE A 99 -9.14 -2.29 23.87
N GLU A 100 -10.14 -1.57 24.39
CA GLU A 100 -11.43 -1.43 23.75
C GLU A 100 -11.33 -0.46 22.57
N SER A 101 -11.78 -0.90 21.40
CA SER A 101 -11.86 -0.07 20.20
C SER A 101 -13.32 0.27 19.89
N PHE A 102 -13.55 1.51 19.49
CA PHE A 102 -14.88 1.95 19.06
C PHE A 102 -15.27 1.34 17.71
N TYR A 103 -14.29 1.07 16.83
CA TYR A 103 -14.51 0.53 15.51
C TYR A 103 -14.26 -0.98 15.49
N PRO A 104 -15.27 -1.82 15.15
CA PRO A 104 -15.07 -3.27 15.07
C PRO A 104 -14.17 -3.68 13.91
N PHE A 105 -14.18 -2.91 12.83
CA PHE A 105 -13.30 -2.98 11.67
C PHE A 105 -13.34 -1.63 10.95
N ILE A 106 -12.42 -1.40 10.02
CA ILE A 106 -12.34 -0.16 9.23
C ILE A 106 -12.49 -0.53 7.76
N GLU A 107 -13.38 0.17 7.05
CA GLU A 107 -13.55 0.03 5.61
C GLU A 107 -13.12 1.31 4.90
N VAL A 108 -12.32 1.16 3.84
CA VAL A 108 -11.88 2.25 2.98
C VAL A 108 -12.26 1.92 1.55
N VAL A 109 -13.12 2.75 0.97
CA VAL A 109 -13.54 2.64 -0.45
C VAL A 109 -12.76 3.65 -1.26
N PHE A 110 -12.19 3.21 -2.38
CA PHE A 110 -11.39 4.04 -3.29
C PHE A 110 -11.57 3.57 -4.72
N GLU A 111 -11.14 4.39 -5.68
CA GLU A 111 -11.26 4.08 -7.10
C GLU A 111 -9.89 4.11 -7.78
N ILE A 112 -9.59 3.05 -8.54
CA ILE A 112 -8.43 2.99 -9.44
C ILE A 112 -8.89 3.42 -10.83
N LYS A 113 -8.30 4.52 -11.33
CA LYS A 113 -8.71 5.17 -12.59
C LYS A 113 -7.65 5.08 -13.69
N ASP A 114 -6.45 4.65 -13.35
CA ASP A 114 -5.30 4.59 -14.27
C ASP A 114 -4.35 3.46 -13.91
N LYS A 115 -3.20 3.39 -14.57
CA LYS A 115 -2.18 2.35 -14.34
C LYS A 115 -1.12 2.74 -13.31
N ASN A 116 -1.24 3.89 -12.65
CA ASN A 116 -0.32 4.29 -11.60
C ASN A 116 -0.44 3.38 -10.38
N HIS A 117 0.60 3.37 -9.56
CA HIS A 117 0.56 2.70 -8.27
C HIS A 117 -0.33 3.47 -7.30
N TYR A 118 -1.14 2.74 -6.54
CA TYR A 118 -2.01 3.28 -5.49
C TYR A 118 -1.53 2.79 -4.14
N HIS A 119 -1.27 3.72 -3.23
CA HIS A 119 -0.96 3.43 -1.84
C HIS A 119 -2.10 3.95 -0.97
N VAL A 120 -2.78 3.04 -0.27
CA VAL A 120 -3.93 3.36 0.58
C VAL A 120 -3.59 2.97 2.02
N PRO A 121 -2.97 3.88 2.79
CA PRO A 121 -2.65 3.64 4.19
C PRO A 121 -3.80 4.05 5.10
N ILE A 122 -3.79 3.51 6.33
CA ILE A 122 -4.56 4.06 7.43
C ILE A 122 -3.66 4.41 8.62
N THR A 123 -4.05 5.43 9.34
CA THR A 123 -3.58 5.67 10.71
C THR A 123 -4.72 5.37 11.65
N LEU A 124 -4.45 4.77 12.79
CA LEU A 124 -5.49 4.40 13.74
C LEU A 124 -5.10 4.68 15.19
N SER A 125 -6.14 4.82 15.99
CA SER A 125 -6.15 4.72 17.44
C SER A 125 -7.41 3.95 17.85
N ALA A 126 -7.62 3.71 19.14
CA ALA A 126 -8.79 2.96 19.59
C ALA A 126 -10.13 3.64 19.23
N TYR A 127 -10.15 4.97 19.11
CA TYR A 127 -11.37 5.77 18.92
C TYR A 127 -11.36 6.64 17.66
N GLY A 128 -10.42 6.45 16.76
CA GLY A 128 -10.35 7.23 15.54
C GLY A 128 -9.41 6.65 14.51
N TYR A 129 -9.64 6.98 13.25
CA TYR A 129 -8.74 6.61 12.17
C TYR A 129 -8.79 7.66 11.05
N SER A 130 -7.79 7.65 10.20
CA SER A 130 -7.78 8.42 8.97
C SER A 130 -7.15 7.62 7.83
N THR A 131 -7.47 8.03 6.62
CA THR A 131 -6.88 7.48 5.40
C THR A 131 -6.58 8.59 4.42
N TYR A 132 -5.66 8.35 3.51
CA TYR A 132 -5.30 9.29 2.45
C TYR A 132 -4.73 8.51 1.26
N ARG A 133 -4.60 9.17 0.11
CA ARG A 133 -3.84 8.61 -0.99
C ARG A 133 -2.36 8.86 -0.74
N GLY A 134 -1.61 7.81 -0.45
CA GLY A 134 -0.16 7.87 -0.33
C GLY A 134 0.56 7.95 -1.69
N SER A 135 1.82 8.18 -1.63
CA SER A 135 2.70 8.22 -2.82
C SER A 135 3.36 6.88 -3.08
#